data_eb8b0a9d14ce2225312955fc5c94d386
#
_entry.id   eb8b0a9d14ce2225312955fc5c94d386
#
_cell.length_a   1.000
_cell.length_b   1.000
_cell.length_c   1.000
_cell.angle_alpha   90.00
_cell.angle_beta   90.00
_cell.angle_gamma   90.00
#
_symmetry.space_group_name_H-M   'P 1'
#
loop_
_entity.id
_entity.type
_entity.pdbx_description
1 polymer ?
#
loop_
_entity_poly.entity_id
_entity_poly.type
_entity_poly.pdbx_seq_one_letter_code
_entity_poly.pdbx_strand_id
1 'polypeptide(L)'
;MDFITTDADKLYNQIITSLENSVGESLYPGDERRLFAEGLVAVFVAMFNAMNDAAKQKMLRYARGEVLDALGERVGVERIPATKATTTIRFNVNSAFGSNIVIPQGTRVTGDSKRYFATVTAAILIAGETHVDVETESVGEGTEYNEISAGMINTMVDPIAYIDNIENITITAGGTDKESDDSLRTRILAAPSKLSTAGPIKSYRYWAMTADSTISDVVVTSEQQTLNRMLDVNGRKAYKGGSLLLLDTLVVFLSDGTTAAVKGSDYTVD
;
A
#
# COMPACT_ATOMS: atom_id res chain seq x y z
N MET A 1 3.39 -25.45 8.11
CA MET A 1 2.36 -26.09 8.93
C MET A 1 1.35 -26.72 7.99
N ASP A 2 1.20 -28.01 8.03
CA ASP A 2 0.19 -28.73 7.27
C ASP A 2 -0.80 -29.37 8.22
N PHE A 3 -2.08 -29.28 7.91
CA PHE A 3 -3.17 -29.84 8.73
C PHE A 3 -3.42 -31.29 8.41
N ILE A 4 -3.20 -31.65 7.13
CA ILE A 4 -3.39 -32.99 6.60
C ILE A 4 -2.05 -33.38 5.93
N THR A 5 -1.62 -34.64 6.15
CA THR A 5 -0.41 -35.15 5.48
C THR A 5 -0.63 -35.23 3.98
N THR A 6 0.38 -34.79 3.22
CA THR A 6 0.42 -34.87 1.73
C THR A 6 1.52 -35.81 1.26
N ASP A 7 2.05 -36.62 2.19
CA ASP A 7 3.06 -37.63 1.93
C ASP A 7 2.43 -38.76 1.11
N ALA A 8 2.83 -38.84 -0.18
CA ALA A 8 2.28 -39.80 -1.15
C ALA A 8 2.53 -41.25 -0.72
N ASP A 9 3.69 -41.55 -0.15
CA ASP A 9 4.03 -42.93 0.26
C ASP A 9 3.17 -43.38 1.44
N LYS A 10 2.92 -42.49 2.40
CA LYS A 10 2.01 -42.79 3.51
C LYS A 10 0.58 -43.01 3.06
N LEU A 11 0.08 -42.15 2.16
CA LEU A 11 -1.26 -42.30 1.61
C LEU A 11 -1.40 -43.56 0.81
N TYR A 12 -0.42 -43.86 -0.04
CA TYR A 12 -0.38 -45.12 -0.80
C TYR A 12 -0.46 -46.33 0.12
N ASN A 13 0.43 -46.38 1.13
CA ASN A 13 0.45 -47.52 2.07
C ASN A 13 -0.84 -47.64 2.87
N GLN A 14 -1.48 -46.52 3.26
CA GLN A 14 -2.78 -46.56 3.92
C GLN A 14 -3.86 -47.12 3.02
N ILE A 15 -3.91 -46.71 1.75
CA ILE A 15 -4.90 -47.18 0.78
C ILE A 15 -4.70 -48.69 0.52
N ILE A 16 -3.46 -49.10 0.28
CA ILE A 16 -3.14 -50.54 0.03
C ILE A 16 -3.50 -51.38 1.25
N THR A 17 -3.08 -51.01 2.43
CA THR A 17 -3.41 -51.74 3.66
C THR A 17 -4.93 -51.82 3.87
N SER A 18 -5.67 -50.75 3.58
CA SER A 18 -7.13 -50.78 3.66
C SER A 18 -7.77 -51.72 2.63
N LEU A 19 -7.27 -51.74 1.40
CA LEU A 19 -7.73 -52.64 0.35
C LEU A 19 -7.43 -54.10 0.70
N GLU A 20 -6.21 -54.45 1.12
CA GLU A 20 -5.81 -55.77 1.55
C GLU A 20 -6.65 -56.27 2.71
N ASN A 21 -6.92 -55.44 3.70
CA ASN A 21 -7.83 -55.77 4.80
C ASN A 21 -9.28 -56.02 4.35
N SER A 22 -9.74 -55.31 3.33
CA SER A 22 -11.11 -55.45 2.82
C SER A 22 -11.28 -56.71 1.94
N VAL A 23 -10.25 -57.07 1.21
CA VAL A 23 -10.24 -58.25 0.30
C VAL A 23 -9.84 -59.50 1.05
N GLY A 24 -9.09 -59.40 2.12
CA GLY A 24 -8.58 -60.52 2.91
C GLY A 24 -7.35 -61.22 2.30
N GLU A 25 -6.67 -60.58 1.35
CA GLU A 25 -5.47 -61.07 0.68
C GLU A 25 -4.46 -59.95 0.42
N SER A 26 -3.19 -60.31 0.34
CA SER A 26 -2.12 -59.35 -0.02
C SER A 26 -2.09 -59.12 -1.53
N LEU A 27 -2.03 -57.83 -1.92
CA LEU A 27 -1.99 -57.41 -3.32
C LEU A 27 -0.57 -57.39 -3.85
N TYR A 28 -0.32 -58.12 -4.95
CA TYR A 28 0.98 -58.16 -5.61
C TYR A 28 1.31 -56.87 -6.37
N PRO A 29 2.59 -56.55 -6.65
CA PRO A 29 3.00 -55.32 -7.34
C PRO A 29 2.42 -55.12 -8.76
N GLY A 30 1.85 -56.10 -9.41
CA GLY A 30 1.20 -55.97 -10.72
C GLY A 30 -0.33 -56.11 -10.65
N ASP A 31 -0.93 -56.15 -9.49
CA ASP A 31 -2.38 -56.24 -9.31
C ASP A 31 -3.06 -54.94 -9.82
N GLU A 32 -4.11 -55.07 -10.63
CA GLU A 32 -4.84 -53.95 -11.22
C GLU A 32 -5.41 -53.00 -10.14
N ARG A 33 -5.83 -53.54 -9.02
CA ARG A 33 -6.34 -52.77 -7.85
C ARG A 33 -5.25 -51.92 -7.26
N ARG A 34 -4.00 -52.39 -7.22
CA ARG A 34 -2.84 -51.68 -6.73
C ARG A 34 -2.43 -50.55 -7.68
N LEU A 35 -2.43 -50.81 -9.00
CA LEU A 35 -2.19 -49.78 -10.02
C LEU A 35 -3.28 -48.68 -10.00
N PHE A 36 -4.55 -49.09 -9.81
CA PHE A 36 -5.63 -48.13 -9.64
C PHE A 36 -5.46 -47.25 -8.38
N ALA A 37 -5.09 -47.86 -7.26
CA ALA A 37 -4.81 -47.14 -6.02
C ALA A 37 -3.67 -46.15 -6.18
N GLU A 38 -2.60 -46.51 -6.90
CA GLU A 38 -1.47 -45.61 -7.20
C GLU A 38 -1.91 -44.38 -8.02
N GLY A 39 -2.77 -44.57 -9.00
CA GLY A 39 -3.37 -43.48 -9.76
C GLY A 39 -4.24 -42.54 -8.90
N LEU A 40 -4.96 -43.07 -7.90
CA LEU A 40 -5.77 -42.28 -6.98
C LEU A 40 -4.94 -41.47 -6.00
N VAL A 41 -3.74 -41.93 -5.59
CA VAL A 41 -2.89 -41.21 -4.63
C VAL A 41 -2.57 -39.82 -5.14
N ALA A 42 -2.28 -39.65 -6.43
CA ALA A 42 -1.99 -38.34 -7.00
C ALA A 42 -3.18 -37.38 -6.85
N VAL A 43 -4.40 -37.86 -7.05
CA VAL A 43 -5.63 -37.07 -6.89
C VAL A 43 -5.85 -36.70 -5.43
N PHE A 44 -5.66 -37.63 -4.48
CA PHE A 44 -5.78 -37.34 -3.06
C PHE A 44 -4.72 -36.36 -2.56
N VAL A 45 -3.47 -36.49 -3.03
CA VAL A 45 -2.41 -35.53 -2.68
C VAL A 45 -2.77 -34.13 -3.17
N ALA A 46 -3.28 -34.01 -4.41
CA ALA A 46 -3.72 -32.72 -4.95
C ALA A 46 -4.88 -32.13 -4.12
N MET A 47 -5.86 -32.96 -3.76
CA MET A 47 -7.00 -32.56 -2.94
C MET A 47 -6.54 -32.13 -1.53
N PHE A 48 -5.66 -32.86 -0.88
CA PHE A 48 -5.15 -32.53 0.46
C PHE A 48 -4.28 -31.27 0.45
N ASN A 49 -3.51 -31.04 -0.62
CA ASN A 49 -2.80 -29.80 -0.82
C ASN A 49 -3.77 -28.61 -0.93
N ALA A 50 -4.83 -28.73 -1.70
CA ALA A 50 -5.86 -27.69 -1.80
C ALA A 50 -6.58 -27.44 -0.46
N MET A 51 -6.89 -28.51 0.30
CA MET A 51 -7.47 -28.39 1.64
C MET A 51 -6.52 -27.72 2.62
N ASN A 52 -5.23 -28.06 2.62
CA ASN A 52 -4.20 -27.40 3.43
C ASN A 52 -4.06 -25.92 3.07
N ASP A 53 -4.06 -25.59 1.77
CA ASP A 53 -4.02 -24.20 1.33
C ASP A 53 -5.28 -23.44 1.79
N ALA A 54 -6.46 -23.97 1.58
CA ALA A 54 -7.72 -23.38 2.04
C ALA A 54 -7.76 -23.15 3.56
N ALA A 55 -7.21 -24.08 4.35
CA ALA A 55 -7.09 -23.93 5.79
C ALA A 55 -6.08 -22.84 6.17
N LYS A 56 -4.94 -22.76 5.49
CA LYS A 56 -3.91 -21.73 5.67
C LYS A 56 -4.44 -20.35 5.33
N GLN A 57 -5.26 -20.22 4.27
CA GLN A 57 -5.86 -18.95 3.85
C GLN A 57 -6.73 -18.30 4.94
N LYS A 58 -7.22 -19.06 5.93
CA LYS A 58 -7.96 -18.51 7.09
C LYS A 58 -7.04 -17.79 8.09
N MET A 59 -5.76 -17.96 7.97
CA MET A 59 -4.77 -17.36 8.86
C MET A 59 -4.12 -16.15 8.17
N LEU A 60 -4.14 -14.99 8.81
CA LEU A 60 -3.58 -13.75 8.27
C LEU A 60 -2.14 -13.90 7.74
N ARG A 61 -1.32 -14.75 8.39
CA ARG A 61 0.07 -15.01 7.98
C ARG A 61 0.20 -15.61 6.57
N TYR A 62 -0.78 -16.40 6.15
CA TYR A 62 -0.74 -17.15 4.88
C TYR A 62 -1.76 -16.66 3.87
N ALA A 63 -2.72 -15.85 4.31
CA ALA A 63 -3.76 -15.30 3.45
C ALA A 63 -3.15 -14.42 2.36
N ARG A 64 -3.72 -14.47 1.16
CA ARG A 64 -3.30 -13.71 -0.02
C ARG A 64 -4.50 -13.29 -0.86
N GLY A 65 -4.30 -12.25 -1.70
CA GLY A 65 -5.31 -11.75 -2.63
C GLY A 65 -6.63 -11.42 -1.94
N GLU A 66 -7.74 -11.80 -2.54
CA GLU A 66 -9.10 -11.52 -2.08
C GLU A 66 -9.40 -12.05 -0.66
N VAL A 67 -8.78 -13.19 -0.27
CA VAL A 67 -8.97 -13.74 1.07
C VAL A 67 -8.32 -12.82 2.12
N LEU A 68 -7.15 -12.26 1.80
CA LEU A 68 -6.49 -11.28 2.66
C LEU A 68 -7.30 -9.99 2.75
N ASP A 69 -7.90 -9.54 1.62
CA ASP A 69 -8.78 -8.38 1.57
C ASP A 69 -9.98 -8.58 2.50
N ALA A 70 -10.65 -9.74 2.43
CA ALA A 70 -11.76 -10.10 3.33
C ALA A 70 -11.36 -10.18 4.82
N LEU A 71 -10.13 -10.58 5.12
CA LEU A 71 -9.61 -10.52 6.50
C LEU A 71 -9.37 -9.08 6.96
N GLY A 72 -8.94 -8.20 6.04
CA GLY A 72 -8.77 -6.77 6.29
C GLY A 72 -10.08 -6.08 6.63
N GLU A 73 -11.14 -6.35 5.87
CA GLU A 73 -12.47 -5.78 6.08
C GLU A 73 -12.99 -6.02 7.50
N ARG A 74 -12.70 -7.17 8.10
CA ARG A 74 -13.12 -7.51 9.49
C ARG A 74 -12.56 -6.55 10.53
N VAL A 75 -11.43 -5.91 10.23
CA VAL A 75 -10.76 -4.94 11.13
C VAL A 75 -10.84 -3.52 10.57
N GLY A 76 -11.65 -3.29 9.53
CA GLY A 76 -11.85 -2.00 8.90
C GLY A 76 -10.60 -1.49 8.16
N VAL A 77 -9.88 -2.40 7.52
CA VAL A 77 -8.71 -2.10 6.67
C VAL A 77 -8.99 -2.58 5.27
N GLU A 78 -9.01 -1.66 4.32
CA GLU A 78 -9.14 -1.93 2.89
C GLU A 78 -7.79 -1.81 2.21
N ARG A 79 -7.58 -2.57 1.15
CA ARG A 79 -6.38 -2.46 0.32
C ARG A 79 -6.34 -1.12 -0.38
N ILE A 80 -5.19 -0.45 -0.35
CA ILE A 80 -4.98 0.79 -1.07
C ILE A 80 -4.98 0.47 -2.58
N PRO A 81 -5.88 1.09 -3.37
CA PRO A 81 -5.93 0.86 -4.81
C PRO A 81 -4.72 1.49 -5.51
N ALA A 82 -4.45 1.05 -6.72
CA ALA A 82 -3.54 1.74 -7.60
C ALA A 82 -4.09 3.13 -7.96
N THR A 83 -3.21 4.06 -8.31
CA THR A 83 -3.57 5.40 -8.75
C THR A 83 -3.00 5.69 -10.13
N LYS A 84 -3.59 6.65 -10.81
CA LYS A 84 -3.13 7.12 -12.11
C LYS A 84 -2.06 8.19 -11.96
N ALA A 85 -1.13 8.23 -12.92
CA ALA A 85 -0.19 9.32 -13.04
C ALA A 85 -0.83 10.52 -13.75
N THR A 86 -0.43 11.72 -13.36
CA THR A 86 -0.92 12.97 -13.94
C THR A 86 0.20 13.76 -14.59
N THR A 87 -0.12 14.54 -15.59
CA THR A 87 0.77 15.54 -16.23
C THR A 87 -0.04 16.60 -16.93
N THR A 88 0.58 17.71 -17.27
CA THR A 88 -0.03 18.76 -18.09
C THR A 88 0.49 18.67 -19.52
N ILE A 89 -0.44 18.55 -20.46
CA ILE A 89 -0.15 18.55 -21.91
C ILE A 89 -0.45 19.93 -22.48
N ARG A 90 0.51 20.48 -23.19
CA ARG A 90 0.35 21.67 -23.99
C ARG A 90 -0.04 21.30 -25.41
N PHE A 91 -1.16 21.83 -25.88
CA PHE A 91 -1.62 21.71 -27.25
C PHE A 91 -1.25 23.00 -27.98
N ASN A 92 -0.45 22.90 -29.05
CA ASN A 92 0.12 24.03 -29.76
C ASN A 92 -0.48 24.14 -31.18
N VAL A 93 -0.64 25.38 -31.66
CA VAL A 93 -0.90 25.73 -33.06
C VAL A 93 0.25 26.58 -33.59
N ASN A 94 0.68 26.39 -34.84
CA ASN A 94 1.81 27.10 -35.43
C ASN A 94 1.49 28.59 -35.70
N SER A 95 0.23 28.90 -35.84
CA SER A 95 -0.24 30.30 -36.02
C SER A 95 -1.59 30.47 -35.32
N ALA A 96 -1.78 31.66 -34.74
CA ALA A 96 -3.04 31.97 -34.07
C ALA A 96 -4.23 31.79 -35.01
N PHE A 97 -5.23 31.01 -34.58
CA PHE A 97 -6.44 30.72 -35.37
C PHE A 97 -7.54 31.71 -35.04
N GLY A 98 -8.36 32.05 -36.01
CA GLY A 98 -9.42 33.08 -35.87
C GLY A 98 -10.71 32.60 -35.18
N SER A 99 -10.78 31.32 -34.78
CA SER A 99 -11.91 30.75 -34.04
C SER A 99 -11.41 29.82 -32.93
N ASN A 100 -12.26 29.57 -31.95
CA ASN A 100 -11.98 28.69 -30.85
C ASN A 100 -11.81 27.23 -31.31
N ILE A 101 -10.82 26.53 -30.78
CA ILE A 101 -10.60 25.10 -30.99
C ILE A 101 -10.94 24.37 -29.70
N VAL A 102 -11.83 23.38 -29.76
CA VAL A 102 -12.24 22.58 -28.59
C VAL A 102 -11.37 21.33 -28.52
N ILE A 103 -10.77 21.09 -27.35
CA ILE A 103 -10.08 19.87 -27.02
C ILE A 103 -11.04 19.06 -26.15
N PRO A 104 -11.58 17.93 -26.64
CA PRO A 104 -12.53 17.12 -25.88
C PRO A 104 -11.89 16.49 -24.64
N GLN A 105 -12.69 16.26 -23.61
CA GLN A 105 -12.34 15.34 -22.53
C GLN A 105 -12.07 13.94 -23.09
N GLY A 106 -11.08 13.23 -22.56
CA GLY A 106 -10.74 11.88 -23.00
C GLY A 106 -9.88 11.85 -24.27
N THR A 107 -9.39 13.00 -24.78
CA THR A 107 -8.43 13.04 -25.88
C THR A 107 -7.15 12.33 -25.47
N ARG A 108 -6.78 11.27 -26.23
CA ARG A 108 -5.64 10.41 -25.88
C ARG A 108 -4.35 10.90 -26.53
N VAL A 109 -3.29 10.85 -25.73
CA VAL A 109 -1.93 11.22 -26.14
C VAL A 109 -0.94 10.15 -25.67
N THR A 110 0.19 10.05 -26.34
CA THR A 110 1.24 9.07 -25.99
C THR A 110 2.62 9.58 -26.45
N GLY A 111 3.67 9.00 -25.85
CA GLY A 111 5.05 9.22 -26.30
C GLY A 111 5.69 7.96 -26.88
N ASP A 112 5.21 6.78 -26.52
CA ASP A 112 5.83 5.49 -26.84
C ASP A 112 4.87 4.45 -27.41
N SER A 113 3.61 4.81 -27.68
CA SER A 113 2.53 3.93 -28.16
C SER A 113 2.22 2.75 -27.22
N LYS A 114 2.65 2.82 -25.97
CA LYS A 114 2.36 1.83 -24.92
C LYS A 114 1.63 2.48 -23.75
N ARG A 115 2.11 3.62 -23.31
CA ARG A 115 1.54 4.38 -22.20
C ARG A 115 0.71 5.52 -22.77
N TYR A 116 -0.57 5.50 -22.46
CA TYR A 116 -1.53 6.47 -22.92
C TYR A 116 -1.99 7.36 -21.78
N PHE A 117 -2.16 8.65 -22.11
CA PHE A 117 -2.74 9.65 -21.21
C PHE A 117 -3.99 10.23 -21.88
N ALA A 118 -4.95 10.67 -21.09
CA ALA A 118 -6.18 11.25 -21.58
C ALA A 118 -6.50 12.56 -20.85
N THR A 119 -7.04 13.53 -21.55
CA THR A 119 -7.47 14.81 -20.95
C THR A 119 -8.57 14.58 -19.90
N VAL A 120 -8.37 15.13 -18.70
CA VAL A 120 -9.32 14.98 -17.57
C VAL A 120 -10.58 15.82 -17.81
N THR A 121 -10.43 16.99 -18.40
CA THR A 121 -11.52 17.94 -18.72
C THR A 121 -11.41 18.42 -20.15
N ALA A 122 -12.55 18.83 -20.71
CA ALA A 122 -12.53 19.53 -22.00
C ALA A 122 -11.90 20.92 -21.82
N ALA A 123 -11.10 21.35 -22.78
CA ALA A 123 -10.47 22.66 -22.79
C ALA A 123 -10.78 23.39 -24.14
N ILE A 124 -10.62 24.69 -24.14
CA ILE A 124 -10.85 25.52 -25.31
C ILE A 124 -9.60 26.37 -25.53
N LEU A 125 -8.96 26.21 -26.70
CA LEU A 125 -7.96 27.14 -27.17
C LEU A 125 -8.70 28.34 -27.76
N ILE A 126 -8.55 29.49 -27.11
CA ILE A 126 -9.25 30.71 -27.46
C ILE A 126 -8.67 31.29 -28.77
N ALA A 127 -9.55 31.88 -29.60
CA ALA A 127 -9.15 32.55 -30.83
C ALA A 127 -8.05 33.60 -30.57
N GLY A 128 -6.96 33.51 -31.30
CA GLY A 128 -5.80 34.40 -31.14
C GLY A 128 -4.69 33.89 -30.23
N GLU A 129 -4.93 32.84 -29.47
CA GLU A 129 -3.89 32.16 -28.68
C GLU A 129 -3.19 31.08 -29.52
N THR A 130 -1.94 30.75 -29.12
CA THR A 130 -1.12 29.77 -29.82
C THR A 130 -1.00 28.45 -29.08
N HIS A 131 -1.44 28.37 -27.84
CA HIS A 131 -1.40 27.15 -27.06
C HIS A 131 -2.47 27.16 -25.94
N VAL A 132 -2.78 25.96 -25.45
CA VAL A 132 -3.56 25.74 -24.24
C VAL A 132 -2.98 24.56 -23.46
N ASP A 133 -2.91 24.71 -22.16
CA ASP A 133 -2.41 23.69 -21.22
C ASP A 133 -3.60 22.95 -20.61
N VAL A 134 -3.56 21.61 -20.70
CA VAL A 134 -4.66 20.76 -20.26
C VAL A 134 -4.11 19.66 -19.34
N GLU A 135 -4.73 19.49 -18.18
CA GLU A 135 -4.41 18.40 -17.27
C GLU A 135 -4.85 17.06 -17.87
N THR A 136 -3.95 16.09 -17.79
CA THR A 136 -4.17 14.73 -18.29
C THR A 136 -3.82 13.71 -17.22
N GLU A 137 -4.52 12.59 -17.25
CA GLU A 137 -4.21 11.42 -16.43
C GLU A 137 -3.86 10.21 -17.30
N SER A 138 -3.09 9.29 -16.76
CA SER A 138 -2.79 8.03 -17.44
C SER A 138 -4.08 7.20 -17.60
N VAL A 139 -4.18 6.48 -18.71
CA VAL A 139 -5.32 5.57 -18.95
C VAL A 139 -5.24 4.36 -18.04
N GLY A 140 -4.03 3.85 -17.81
CA GLY A 140 -3.77 2.80 -16.82
C GLY A 140 -3.29 3.36 -15.50
N GLU A 141 -3.25 2.51 -14.49
CA GLU A 141 -2.79 2.81 -13.13
C GLU A 141 -1.40 2.20 -12.92
N GLY A 142 -0.66 2.75 -11.96
CA GLY A 142 0.62 2.18 -11.57
C GLY A 142 1.81 3.11 -11.74
N THR A 143 2.92 2.71 -11.14
CA THR A 143 4.18 3.46 -11.16
C THR A 143 4.84 3.49 -12.53
N GLU A 144 4.48 2.61 -13.45
CA GLU A 144 5.02 2.55 -14.81
C GLU A 144 4.72 3.81 -15.65
N TYR A 145 3.68 4.57 -15.25
CA TYR A 145 3.30 5.82 -15.90
C TYR A 145 4.03 7.05 -15.35
N ASN A 146 4.83 6.90 -14.30
CA ASN A 146 5.61 7.99 -13.72
C ASN A 146 6.92 8.25 -14.49
N GLU A 147 7.57 9.38 -14.16
CA GLU A 147 8.93 9.73 -14.58
C GLU A 147 9.12 9.89 -16.10
N ILE A 148 8.03 10.10 -16.86
CA ILE A 148 8.14 10.48 -18.26
C ILE A 148 8.55 11.95 -18.29
N SER A 149 9.73 12.22 -18.83
CA SER A 149 10.28 13.58 -18.89
C SER A 149 9.43 14.50 -19.75
N ALA A 150 9.49 15.81 -19.48
CA ALA A 150 8.84 16.83 -20.29
C ALA A 150 9.25 16.73 -21.77
N GLY A 151 8.31 16.94 -22.69
CA GLY A 151 8.48 16.84 -24.15
C GLY A 151 8.45 15.42 -24.71
N MET A 152 8.36 14.38 -23.86
CA MET A 152 8.37 12.99 -24.33
C MET A 152 6.98 12.47 -24.74
N ILE A 153 5.90 13.07 -24.24
CA ILE A 153 4.53 12.79 -24.68
C ILE A 153 4.19 13.80 -25.79
N ASN A 154 4.35 13.40 -27.03
CA ASN A 154 4.33 14.32 -28.18
C ASN A 154 3.46 13.84 -29.34
N THR A 155 2.68 12.77 -29.16
CA THR A 155 1.86 12.19 -30.23
C THR A 155 0.39 12.13 -29.79
N MET A 156 -0.49 12.73 -30.61
CA MET A 156 -1.94 12.57 -30.45
C MET A 156 -2.39 11.23 -31.03
N VAL A 157 -3.14 10.46 -30.24
CA VAL A 157 -3.81 9.25 -30.73
C VAL A 157 -5.10 9.61 -31.45
N ASP A 158 -5.79 10.60 -30.89
CA ASP A 158 -7.05 11.13 -31.46
C ASP A 158 -6.76 12.53 -32.02
N PRO A 159 -6.42 12.66 -33.32
CA PRO A 159 -6.04 13.95 -33.93
C PRO A 159 -7.17 14.97 -33.87
N ILE A 160 -6.83 16.19 -33.45
CA ILE A 160 -7.74 17.31 -33.41
C ILE A 160 -7.37 18.27 -34.55
N ALA A 161 -8.39 18.70 -35.32
CA ALA A 161 -8.13 19.62 -36.40
C ALA A 161 -7.52 20.94 -35.92
N TYR A 162 -6.53 21.43 -36.65
CA TYR A 162 -5.78 22.65 -36.38
C TYR A 162 -4.80 22.62 -35.22
N ILE A 163 -4.67 21.51 -34.44
CA ILE A 163 -3.57 21.32 -33.48
C ILE A 163 -2.40 20.72 -34.24
N ASP A 164 -1.27 21.41 -34.23
CA ASP A 164 -0.07 21.03 -34.98
C ASP A 164 0.84 20.09 -34.19
N ASN A 165 1.03 20.36 -32.90
CA ASN A 165 1.85 19.54 -32.04
C ASN A 165 1.36 19.59 -30.58
N ILE A 166 1.82 18.59 -29.80
CA ILE A 166 1.58 18.53 -28.37
C ILE A 166 2.91 18.20 -27.67
N GLU A 167 2.97 18.55 -26.40
CA GLU A 167 4.06 18.14 -25.52
C GLU A 167 3.61 18.14 -24.05
N ASN A 168 4.13 17.24 -23.23
CA ASN A 168 3.98 17.37 -21.79
C ASN A 168 4.98 18.40 -21.26
N ILE A 169 4.49 19.37 -20.53
CA ILE A 169 5.31 20.44 -19.94
C ILE A 169 5.80 20.08 -18.53
N THR A 170 5.21 19.07 -17.90
CA THR A 170 5.59 18.56 -16.59
C THR A 170 6.02 17.09 -16.67
N ILE A 171 6.87 16.65 -15.76
CA ILE A 171 7.21 15.23 -15.59
C ILE A 171 5.97 14.53 -15.04
N THR A 172 5.64 13.35 -15.56
CA THR A 172 4.52 12.55 -15.06
C THR A 172 4.78 12.05 -13.65
N ALA A 173 3.79 12.15 -12.77
CA ALA A 173 3.89 11.73 -11.37
C ALA A 173 2.52 11.35 -10.79
N GLY A 174 2.51 10.74 -9.61
CA GLY A 174 1.29 10.43 -8.86
C GLY A 174 0.70 9.05 -9.11
N GLY A 175 1.25 8.29 -10.06
CA GLY A 175 0.88 6.88 -10.23
C GLY A 175 1.45 6.00 -9.13
N THR A 176 0.61 5.17 -8.53
CA THR A 176 1.04 4.18 -7.53
C THR A 176 0.48 2.81 -7.89
N ASP A 177 1.23 1.77 -7.56
CA ASP A 177 0.76 0.40 -7.74
C ASP A 177 -0.23 0.01 -6.64
N LYS A 178 -1.07 -0.97 -6.92
CA LYS A 178 -1.95 -1.57 -5.93
C LYS A 178 -1.12 -2.09 -4.75
N GLU A 179 -1.56 -1.85 -3.55
CA GLU A 179 -0.89 -2.29 -2.33
C GLU A 179 -0.60 -3.80 -2.34
N SER A 180 0.64 -4.16 -2.01
CA SER A 180 1.05 -5.56 -1.93
C SER A 180 0.39 -6.31 -0.76
N ASP A 181 0.32 -7.63 -0.85
CA ASP A 181 -0.20 -8.47 0.24
C ASP A 181 0.59 -8.31 1.54
N ASP A 182 1.90 -8.08 1.45
CA ASP A 182 2.75 -7.93 2.63
C ASP A 182 2.51 -6.59 3.34
N SER A 183 2.32 -5.51 2.56
CA SER A 183 1.95 -4.19 3.08
C SER A 183 0.58 -4.25 3.76
N LEU A 184 -0.43 -4.76 3.06
CA LEU A 184 -1.78 -4.91 3.59
C LEU A 184 -1.79 -5.76 4.87
N ARG A 185 -1.08 -6.88 4.91
CA ARG A 185 -0.94 -7.74 6.08
C ARG A 185 -0.37 -6.98 7.28
N THR A 186 0.64 -6.15 7.04
CA THR A 186 1.25 -5.31 8.08
C THR A 186 0.26 -4.30 8.63
N ARG A 187 -0.54 -3.67 7.77
CA ARG A 187 -1.61 -2.74 8.17
C ARG A 187 -2.73 -3.43 8.95
N ILE A 188 -3.15 -4.62 8.53
CA ILE A 188 -4.15 -5.44 9.26
C ILE A 188 -3.65 -5.77 10.66
N LEU A 189 -2.38 -6.17 10.81
CA LEU A 189 -1.78 -6.45 12.12
C LEU A 189 -1.69 -5.19 13.00
N ALA A 190 -1.51 -4.03 12.41
CA ALA A 190 -1.44 -2.75 13.12
C ALA A 190 -2.82 -2.15 13.42
N ALA A 191 -3.90 -2.64 12.79
CA ALA A 191 -5.25 -2.09 12.89
C ALA A 191 -5.79 -1.96 14.33
N PRO A 192 -5.53 -2.89 15.27
CA PRO A 192 -5.95 -2.72 16.66
C PRO A 192 -5.41 -1.46 17.32
N SER A 193 -4.28 -0.94 16.83
CA SER A 193 -3.69 0.31 17.33
C SER A 193 -4.47 1.57 16.89
N LYS A 194 -5.36 1.45 15.88
CA LYS A 194 -6.26 2.52 15.42
C LYS A 194 -7.20 3.01 16.52
N LEU A 195 -7.61 2.13 17.42
CA LEU A 195 -8.56 2.44 18.48
C LEU A 195 -7.95 3.28 19.62
N SER A 196 -6.64 3.44 19.65
CA SER A 196 -5.97 4.26 20.64
C SER A 196 -5.92 5.71 20.17
N THR A 197 -6.70 6.57 20.80
CA THR A 197 -6.66 8.03 20.58
C THR A 197 -5.41 8.61 21.20
N ALA A 198 -4.52 9.15 20.38
CA ALA A 198 -3.33 9.96 20.72
C ALA A 198 -2.42 9.40 21.83
N GLY A 199 -1.23 9.01 21.45
CA GLY A 199 -0.13 8.72 22.38
C GLY A 199 0.76 7.54 22.04
N PRO A 200 0.28 6.31 21.78
CA PRO A 200 1.19 5.21 21.48
C PRO A 200 1.85 5.37 20.11
N ILE A 201 3.15 5.18 20.04
CA ILE A 201 3.96 5.16 18.80
C ILE A 201 3.31 4.31 17.71
N LYS A 202 2.69 3.20 18.11
CA LYS A 202 2.00 2.28 17.18
C LYS A 202 0.81 2.90 16.45
N SER A 203 0.08 3.84 17.06
CA SER A 203 -1.03 4.55 16.41
C SER A 203 -0.53 5.50 15.33
N TYR A 204 0.52 6.29 15.62
CA TYR A 204 1.12 7.17 14.62
C TYR A 204 1.68 6.37 13.44
N ARG A 205 2.36 5.26 13.70
CA ARG A 205 2.85 4.36 12.65
C ARG A 205 1.71 3.81 11.79
N TYR A 206 0.61 3.36 12.40
CA TYR A 206 -0.56 2.87 11.68
C TYR A 206 -1.13 3.94 10.73
N TRP A 207 -1.37 5.15 11.23
CA TRP A 207 -1.96 6.21 10.42
C TRP A 207 -1.03 6.66 9.29
N ALA A 208 0.27 6.77 9.54
CA ALA A 208 1.23 7.12 8.52
C ALA A 208 1.31 6.05 7.41
N MET A 209 1.35 4.77 7.77
CA MET A 209 1.34 3.66 6.79
C MET A 209 0.02 3.53 6.03
N THR A 210 -1.06 4.13 6.51
CA THR A 210 -2.37 4.11 5.84
C THR A 210 -2.50 5.23 4.81
N ALA A 211 -1.63 6.23 4.84
CA ALA A 211 -1.71 7.40 3.98
C ALA A 211 -1.35 7.10 2.52
N ASP A 212 -0.39 6.21 2.26
CA ASP A 212 0.06 5.89 0.91
C ASP A 212 0.61 4.45 0.84
N SER A 213 0.34 3.74 -0.26
CA SER A 213 0.80 2.37 -0.51
C SER A 213 2.31 2.26 -0.75
N THR A 214 2.97 3.35 -1.10
CA THR A 214 4.43 3.41 -1.31
C THR A 214 5.22 3.45 0.00
N ILE A 215 4.56 3.74 1.13
CA ILE A 215 5.19 3.78 2.44
C ILE A 215 5.40 2.35 2.95
N SER A 216 6.63 1.85 2.88
CA SER A 216 6.98 0.49 3.32
C SER A 216 7.24 0.38 4.82
N ASP A 217 7.74 1.43 5.46
CA ASP A 217 7.97 1.49 6.89
C ASP A 217 7.95 2.92 7.42
N VAL A 218 7.62 3.06 8.73
CA VAL A 218 7.54 4.35 9.43
C VAL A 218 8.24 4.25 10.76
N VAL A 219 9.19 5.15 11.00
CA VAL A 219 9.84 5.30 12.30
C VAL A 219 9.28 6.54 12.98
N VAL A 220 8.62 6.33 14.12
CA VAL A 220 8.11 7.43 14.96
C VAL A 220 9.15 7.72 16.03
N THR A 221 9.79 8.87 15.94
CA THR A 221 10.72 9.37 16.94
C THR A 221 10.04 10.44 17.76
N SER A 222 10.06 10.32 19.08
CA SER A 222 9.80 11.46 19.96
C SER A 222 11.16 12.05 20.35
N GLU A 223 11.35 13.34 20.12
CA GLU A 223 12.42 14.02 20.81
C GLU A 223 12.12 13.92 22.32
N GLN A 224 12.77 12.99 22.98
CA GLN A 224 12.87 13.09 24.43
C GLN A 224 13.77 14.30 24.71
N GLN A 225 13.17 15.44 24.84
CA GLN A 225 13.81 16.49 25.59
C GLN A 225 14.04 15.88 26.99
N THR A 226 15.26 15.54 27.28
CA THR A 226 15.72 15.29 28.64
C THR A 226 15.71 16.66 29.33
N LEU A 227 14.54 17.14 29.65
CA LEU A 227 14.39 18.18 30.64
C LEU A 227 14.88 17.52 31.93
N ASN A 228 16.05 17.92 32.39
CA ASN A 228 16.51 17.65 33.75
C ASN A 228 15.52 18.35 34.68
N ARG A 229 14.45 17.64 35.04
CA ARG A 229 13.39 18.16 35.88
C ARG A 229 13.82 17.97 37.31
N MET A 230 14.11 19.08 37.96
CA MET A 230 14.40 19.13 39.39
C MET A 230 13.07 19.22 40.15
N LEU A 231 12.74 18.23 40.95
CA LEU A 231 11.57 18.27 41.83
C LEU A 231 12.02 18.67 43.26
N ASP A 232 11.38 19.63 43.83
CA ASP A 232 11.53 19.92 45.26
C ASP A 232 10.51 19.07 46.04
N VAL A 233 11.01 18.11 46.80
CA VAL A 233 10.20 17.24 47.66
C VAL A 233 10.62 17.50 49.08
N ASN A 234 9.82 18.25 49.83
CA ASN A 234 10.09 18.60 51.24
C ASN A 234 11.48 19.20 51.48
N GLY A 235 11.87 20.18 50.67
CA GLY A 235 13.16 20.85 50.77
C GLY A 235 14.35 20.01 50.24
N ARG A 236 14.11 18.87 49.63
CA ARG A 236 15.12 18.06 48.95
C ARG A 236 14.87 18.07 47.44
N LYS A 237 15.90 18.39 46.68
CA LYS A 237 15.83 18.40 45.21
C LYS A 237 16.06 17.00 44.65
N ALA A 238 15.12 16.51 43.87
CA ALA A 238 15.23 15.20 43.19
C ALA A 238 15.11 15.37 41.69
N TYR A 239 15.92 14.66 40.93
CA TYR A 239 15.83 14.61 39.47
C TYR A 239 14.97 13.42 39.07
N LYS A 240 13.97 13.64 38.25
CA LYS A 240 13.19 12.56 37.64
C LYS A 240 13.31 12.60 36.12
N GLY A 241 13.87 11.58 35.54
CA GLY A 241 13.83 11.33 34.11
C GLY A 241 12.48 10.70 33.71
N GLY A 242 11.77 11.31 32.76
CA GLY A 242 10.60 10.73 32.10
C GLY A 242 9.24 10.89 32.80
N SER A 243 8.23 11.07 31.97
CA SER A 243 6.77 10.90 32.13
C SER A 243 6.03 11.64 33.25
N LEU A 244 5.10 12.43 32.74
CA LEU A 244 3.92 13.00 33.38
C LEU A 244 4.06 13.43 34.84
N LEU A 245 4.36 14.67 35.01
CA LEU A 245 4.30 15.36 36.29
C LEU A 245 3.03 16.19 36.36
N LEU A 246 2.39 16.17 37.51
CA LEU A 246 1.35 17.16 37.82
C LEU A 246 1.98 18.56 37.73
N LEU A 247 1.52 19.34 36.74
CA LEU A 247 2.14 20.58 36.31
C LEU A 247 2.19 21.68 37.42
N ASP A 248 1.35 21.53 38.42
CA ASP A 248 1.28 22.48 39.56
C ASP A 248 2.42 22.34 40.57
N THR A 249 3.21 21.26 40.47
CA THR A 249 4.35 20.98 41.35
C THR A 249 5.70 21.02 40.63
N LEU A 250 5.71 21.44 39.37
CA LEU A 250 6.92 21.48 38.56
C LEU A 250 7.66 22.80 38.76
N VAL A 251 8.86 22.73 39.32
CA VAL A 251 9.81 23.86 39.32
C VAL A 251 10.83 23.62 38.20
N VAL A 252 10.83 24.47 37.18
CA VAL A 252 11.78 24.44 36.08
C VAL A 252 12.91 25.43 36.41
N PHE A 253 14.15 25.00 36.24
CA PHE A 253 15.31 25.86 36.37
C PHE A 253 15.86 26.20 34.99
N LEU A 254 16.37 27.42 34.82
CA LEU A 254 17.11 27.80 33.64
C LEU A 254 18.40 26.99 33.52
N SER A 255 19.08 27.12 32.38
CA SER A 255 20.28 26.34 32.07
C SER A 255 21.43 26.51 33.08
N ASP A 256 21.40 27.53 33.92
CA ASP A 256 22.33 27.75 35.03
C ASP A 256 22.10 26.79 36.23
N GLY A 257 20.99 26.08 36.24
CA GLY A 257 20.63 25.12 37.29
C GLY A 257 20.25 25.71 38.63
N THR A 258 20.23 27.05 38.75
CA THR A 258 20.01 27.79 40.01
C THR A 258 18.84 28.74 39.94
N THR A 259 18.56 29.30 38.78
CA THR A 259 17.48 30.27 38.59
C THR A 259 16.18 29.56 38.25
N ALA A 260 15.14 29.72 39.06
CA ALA A 260 13.83 29.16 38.78
C ALA A 260 13.17 29.90 37.63
N ALA A 261 12.75 29.13 36.60
CA ALA A 261 12.02 29.67 35.46
C ALA A 261 10.58 29.98 35.80
N VAL A 262 10.06 31.07 35.25
CA VAL A 262 8.68 31.54 35.50
C VAL A 262 7.77 31.05 34.40
N LYS A 263 6.68 30.35 34.76
CA LYS A 263 5.67 29.91 33.80
C LYS A 263 5.05 31.09 33.06
N GLY A 264 5.08 31.06 31.75
CA GLY A 264 4.54 32.09 30.86
C GLY A 264 5.58 33.06 30.30
N SER A 265 6.74 33.29 30.97
CA SER A 265 7.85 34.07 30.44
C SER A 265 9.00 33.21 29.93
N ASP A 266 9.34 32.15 30.67
CA ASP A 266 10.50 31.33 30.40
C ASP A 266 10.12 29.95 29.83
N TYR A 267 8.88 29.50 30.05
CA TYR A 267 8.33 28.27 29.44
C TYR A 267 6.80 28.33 29.36
N THR A 268 6.25 27.66 28.35
CA THR A 268 4.82 27.41 28.19
C THR A 268 4.57 25.91 28.35
N VAL A 269 3.38 25.58 28.85
CA VAL A 269 2.92 24.19 28.97
C VAL A 269 1.62 24.13 28.16
N ASP A 270 1.69 23.39 27.05
CA ASP A 270 0.55 23.02 26.20
C ASP A 270 -0.13 21.75 26.72
#